data_09c1d6a3e32142234dea700066cdfcce
#
_entry.id   09c1d6a3e32142234dea700066cdfcce
#
_cell.length_a   1.000
_cell.length_b   1.000
_cell.length_c   1.000
_cell.angle_alpha   90.00
_cell.angle_beta   90.00
_cell.angle_gamma   90.00
#
_symmetry.space_group_name_H-M   'P 1'
#
loop_
_entity.id
_entity.type
_entity.pdbx_description
1 polymer ?
#
loop_
_entity_poly.entity_id
_entity_poly.type
_entity_poly.pdbx_seq_one_letter_code
_entity_poly.pdbx_strand_id
1 'polypeptide(L)'
;MSEHTFGQPRALGVGAFGEVGNRVFVLQITGDLETLTLKAEKTQLAALAEWLGSVVKAGGRPGHLPDDFAVTLPYDIAFVIGDIAVAHDEDENVIDVRITSPDESDETSFTLTPEVAGGLAIAITRAVEAGRPPCPLCG
;
A
#
# COMPACT_ATOMS: atom_id res chain seq x y z
N MET A 1 -5.50 15.62 -15.81
CA MET A 1 -5.09 15.39 -14.41
C MET A 1 -6.21 14.71 -13.65
N SER A 2 -5.90 13.60 -13.02
CA SER A 2 -6.88 12.80 -12.30
C SER A 2 -6.52 12.78 -10.81
N GLU A 3 -7.47 13.12 -9.95
CA GLU A 3 -7.25 13.18 -8.51
C GLU A 3 -8.33 12.36 -7.81
N HIS A 4 -7.90 11.45 -6.93
CA HIS A 4 -8.78 10.57 -6.18
C HIS A 4 -8.49 10.72 -4.69
N THR A 5 -9.47 11.19 -3.94
CA THR A 5 -9.35 11.38 -2.49
C THR A 5 -10.31 10.45 -1.78
N PHE A 6 -9.78 9.59 -0.92
CA PHE A 6 -10.58 8.55 -0.25
C PHE A 6 -10.93 8.86 1.20
N GLY A 7 -10.22 9.80 1.85
CA GLY A 7 -10.33 9.89 3.29
C GLY A 7 -9.85 8.58 3.92
N GLN A 8 -10.63 8.00 4.82
CA GLN A 8 -10.33 6.66 5.34
C GLN A 8 -10.94 5.63 4.39
N PRO A 9 -10.12 4.84 3.69
CA PRO A 9 -10.65 3.84 2.75
C PRO A 9 -11.44 2.75 3.46
N ARG A 10 -12.40 2.17 2.77
CA ARG A 10 -13.15 1.02 3.28
C ARG A 10 -12.29 -0.22 3.33
N ALA A 11 -11.38 -0.35 2.38
CA ALA A 11 -10.48 -1.50 2.30
C ALA A 11 -9.21 -1.12 1.57
N LEU A 12 -8.15 -1.86 1.86
CA LEU A 12 -6.88 -1.74 1.17
C LEU A 12 -6.43 -3.14 0.79
N GLY A 13 -5.80 -3.25 -0.36
CA GLY A 13 -5.25 -4.50 -0.81
C GLY A 13 -3.84 -4.33 -1.33
N VAL A 14 -3.02 -5.35 -1.16
CA VAL A 14 -1.69 -5.37 -1.74
C VAL A 14 -1.39 -6.80 -2.15
N GLY A 15 -0.77 -6.97 -3.32
CA GLY A 15 -0.47 -8.30 -3.81
C GLY A 15 0.57 -8.31 -4.90
N ALA A 16 1.06 -9.52 -5.18
CA ALA A 16 2.00 -9.78 -6.26
C ALA A 16 1.36 -10.81 -7.18
N PHE A 17 1.32 -10.50 -8.46
CA PHE A 17 0.66 -11.35 -9.46
C PHE A 17 1.61 -11.68 -10.60
N GLY A 18 1.46 -12.86 -11.18
CA GLY A 18 2.26 -13.32 -12.29
C GLY A 18 3.31 -14.32 -11.89
N GLU A 19 4.18 -14.66 -12.83
CA GLU A 19 5.20 -15.67 -12.61
C GLU A 19 6.39 -15.13 -11.83
N VAL A 20 7.09 -16.03 -11.12
CA VAL A 20 8.31 -15.69 -10.40
C VAL A 20 9.30 -15.04 -11.35
N GLY A 21 9.87 -13.91 -10.91
CA GLY A 21 10.78 -13.14 -11.73
C GLY A 21 10.12 -12.13 -12.64
N ASN A 22 8.79 -12.22 -12.78
CA ASN A 22 8.01 -11.33 -13.66
C ASN A 22 6.73 -10.87 -12.98
N ARG A 23 6.78 -10.74 -11.67
CA ARG A 23 5.60 -10.38 -10.90
C ARG A 23 5.27 -8.90 -10.97
N VAL A 24 3.97 -8.61 -11.01
CA VAL A 24 3.44 -7.25 -10.94
C VAL A 24 2.93 -7.04 -9.53
N PHE A 25 3.41 -5.97 -8.89
CA PHE A 25 2.94 -5.59 -7.57
C PHE A 25 1.86 -4.54 -7.70
N VAL A 26 0.77 -4.69 -6.96
CA VAL A 26 -0.33 -3.74 -6.98
C VAL A 26 -0.71 -3.32 -5.57
N LEU A 27 -1.14 -2.07 -5.47
CA LEU A 27 -1.75 -1.51 -4.27
C LEU A 27 -3.16 -1.08 -4.66
N GLN A 28 -4.14 -1.54 -3.90
CA GLN A 28 -5.55 -1.26 -4.21
C GLN A 28 -6.20 -0.50 -3.07
N ILE A 29 -6.91 0.56 -3.40
CA ILE A 29 -7.63 1.38 -2.42
C ILE A 29 -9.11 1.34 -2.79
N THR A 30 -9.94 0.91 -1.85
CA THR A 30 -11.39 0.82 -2.05
C THR A 30 -12.10 1.85 -1.19
N GLY A 31 -12.86 2.72 -1.82
CA GLY A 31 -13.73 3.68 -1.16
C GLY A 31 -15.19 3.27 -1.32
N ASP A 32 -16.09 4.19 -1.01
CA ASP A 32 -17.52 3.93 -1.12
C ASP A 32 -18.02 3.88 -2.57
N LEU A 33 -17.35 4.64 -3.44
CA LEU A 33 -17.82 4.82 -4.83
C LEU A 33 -16.87 4.22 -5.87
N GLU A 34 -15.64 3.93 -5.50
CA GLU A 34 -14.67 3.42 -6.46
C GLU A 34 -13.61 2.56 -5.82
N THR A 35 -12.97 1.76 -6.66
CA THR A 35 -11.78 0.99 -6.31
C THR A 35 -10.68 1.40 -7.27
N LEU A 36 -9.54 1.81 -6.72
CA LEU A 36 -8.40 2.28 -7.49
C LEU A 36 -7.24 1.29 -7.31
N THR A 37 -6.73 0.78 -8.41
CA THR A 37 -5.60 -0.16 -8.39
C THR A 37 -4.39 0.47 -9.05
N LEU A 38 -3.28 0.49 -8.32
CA LEU A 38 -2.04 1.12 -8.76
C LEU A 38 -0.96 0.06 -8.94
N LYS A 39 -0.18 0.20 -10.00
CA LYS A 39 0.97 -0.66 -10.21
C LYS A 39 2.17 -0.07 -9.47
N ALA A 40 2.85 -0.90 -8.69
CA ALA A 40 3.99 -0.47 -7.89
C ALA A 40 5.22 -1.31 -8.20
N GLU A 41 6.37 -0.76 -7.88
CA GLU A 41 7.60 -1.53 -7.88
C GLU A 41 7.86 -2.06 -6.48
N LYS A 42 8.56 -3.18 -6.42
CA LYS A 42 8.91 -3.84 -5.17
C LYS A 42 9.59 -2.87 -4.19
N THR A 43 10.54 -2.06 -4.69
CA THR A 43 11.27 -1.09 -3.87
C THR A 43 10.37 0.00 -3.31
N GLN A 44 9.37 0.43 -4.08
CA GLN A 44 8.41 1.43 -3.63
C GLN A 44 7.55 0.89 -2.49
N LEU A 45 7.06 -0.33 -2.63
CA LEU A 45 6.25 -0.95 -1.58
C LEU A 45 7.07 -1.22 -0.32
N ALA A 46 8.30 -1.71 -0.49
CA ALA A 46 9.18 -1.95 0.65
C ALA A 46 9.47 -0.67 1.43
N ALA A 47 9.70 0.45 0.72
CA ALA A 47 9.93 1.74 1.36
C ALA A 47 8.69 2.24 2.09
N LEU A 48 7.51 2.05 1.50
CA LEU A 48 6.25 2.43 2.13
C LEU A 48 6.03 1.64 3.43
N ALA A 49 6.26 0.32 3.38
CA ALA A 49 6.11 -0.54 4.55
C ALA A 49 7.04 -0.11 5.67
N GLU A 50 8.28 0.20 5.34
CA GLU A 50 9.27 0.66 6.33
C GLU A 50 8.85 1.97 6.96
N TRP A 51 8.39 2.92 6.15
CA TRP A 51 7.94 4.21 6.62
C TRP A 51 6.73 4.08 7.55
N LEU A 52 5.72 3.31 7.12
CA LEU A 52 4.52 3.08 7.93
C LEU A 52 4.86 2.40 9.26
N GLY A 53 5.75 1.42 9.21
CA GLY A 53 6.21 0.73 10.42
C GLY A 53 6.90 1.67 11.40
N SER A 54 7.73 2.59 10.90
CA SER A 54 8.41 3.60 11.71
C SER A 54 7.42 4.52 12.42
N VAL A 55 6.43 5.02 11.67
CA VAL A 55 5.43 5.92 12.22
C VAL A 55 4.61 5.23 13.31
N VAL A 56 4.22 3.98 13.07
CA VAL A 56 3.43 3.21 14.03
C VAL A 56 4.23 2.97 15.31
N LYS A 57 5.51 2.67 15.20
CA LYS A 57 6.38 2.50 16.38
C LYS A 57 6.50 3.79 17.18
N ALA A 58 6.68 4.90 16.51
CA ALA A 58 6.79 6.21 17.14
C ALA A 58 5.49 6.62 17.82
N GLY A 59 4.36 6.24 17.23
CA GLY A 59 3.04 6.59 17.75
C GLY A 59 2.50 5.65 18.81
N GLY A 60 3.24 4.60 19.16
CA GLY A 60 2.84 3.67 20.19
C GLY A 60 2.65 2.26 19.67
N ARG A 61 1.83 1.49 20.38
CA ARG A 61 1.63 0.08 20.06
C ARG A 61 0.77 -0.09 18.81
N PRO A 62 1.15 -0.99 17.90
CA PRO A 62 0.28 -1.33 16.78
C PRO A 62 -0.97 -2.02 17.33
N GLY A 63 -2.10 -1.72 16.73
CA GLY A 63 -3.34 -2.31 17.11
C GLY A 63 -3.51 -3.72 16.55
N HIS A 64 -4.75 -4.16 16.57
CA HIS A 64 -5.10 -5.46 16.03
C HIS A 64 -4.82 -5.49 14.52
N LEU A 65 -4.23 -6.60 14.06
CA LEU A 65 -3.96 -6.77 12.63
C LEU A 65 -5.28 -7.00 11.90
N PRO A 66 -5.57 -6.18 10.87
CA PRO A 66 -6.71 -6.48 10.01
C PRO A 66 -6.51 -7.84 9.34
N ASP A 67 -7.58 -8.56 9.21
CA ASP A 67 -7.52 -9.91 8.67
C ASP A 67 -7.29 -9.98 7.17
N ASP A 68 -7.59 -8.91 6.45
CA ASP A 68 -7.63 -9.01 5.00
C ASP A 68 -7.14 -7.76 4.28
N PHE A 69 -6.00 -7.91 3.61
CA PHE A 69 -5.48 -6.93 2.66
C PHE A 69 -5.40 -7.53 1.26
N ALA A 70 -6.35 -8.39 0.93
CA ALA A 70 -6.38 -9.03 -0.38
C ALA A 70 -6.84 -8.06 -1.46
N VAL A 71 -6.28 -8.24 -2.66
CA VAL A 71 -6.70 -7.49 -3.83
C VAL A 71 -7.96 -8.11 -4.39
N THR A 72 -8.96 -7.29 -4.68
CA THR A 72 -10.19 -7.75 -5.33
C THR A 72 -9.94 -7.94 -6.82
N LEU A 73 -10.27 -9.12 -7.32
CA LEU A 73 -10.08 -9.47 -8.73
C LEU A 73 -11.43 -9.51 -9.45
N PRO A 74 -11.47 -9.18 -10.75
CA PRO A 74 -10.38 -8.66 -11.57
C PRO A 74 -10.07 -7.19 -11.24
N TYR A 75 -8.89 -6.74 -11.64
CA TYR A 75 -8.52 -5.34 -11.45
C TYR A 75 -8.03 -4.71 -12.74
N ASP A 76 -8.12 -3.38 -12.80
CA ASP A 76 -7.53 -2.60 -13.89
C ASP A 76 -6.57 -1.58 -13.27
N ILE A 77 -5.39 -1.45 -13.86
CA ILE A 77 -4.40 -0.49 -13.38
C ILE A 77 -4.82 0.92 -13.76
N ALA A 78 -5.06 1.76 -12.76
CA ALA A 78 -5.42 3.16 -12.99
C ALA A 78 -4.19 3.99 -13.37
N PHE A 79 -3.10 3.83 -12.63
CA PHE A 79 -1.83 4.44 -12.97
C PHE A 79 -0.69 3.73 -12.26
N VAL A 80 0.53 4.02 -12.70
CA VAL A 80 1.75 3.49 -12.11
C VAL A 80 2.22 4.47 -11.04
N ILE A 81 2.67 3.95 -9.90
CA ILE A 81 3.16 4.79 -8.81
C ILE A 81 4.48 5.44 -9.20
N GLY A 82 4.56 6.75 -9.06
CA GLY A 82 5.80 7.51 -9.19
C GLY A 82 6.38 7.83 -7.82
N ASP A 83 5.72 8.73 -7.09
CA ASP A 83 6.16 9.15 -5.76
C ASP A 83 5.11 8.84 -4.70
N ILE A 84 5.59 8.55 -3.50
CA ILE A 84 4.75 8.30 -2.33
C ILE A 84 5.20 9.26 -1.22
N ALA A 85 4.26 10.02 -0.67
CA ALA A 85 4.52 10.89 0.47
C ALA A 85 3.68 10.41 1.64
N VAL A 86 4.28 10.33 2.81
CA VAL A 86 3.60 9.89 4.04
C VAL A 86 3.83 10.94 5.10
N ALA A 87 2.75 11.34 5.78
CA ALA A 87 2.83 12.31 6.87
C ALA A 87 2.01 11.80 8.05
N HIS A 88 2.53 12.01 9.25
CA HIS A 88 1.82 11.65 10.48
C HIS A 88 1.23 12.91 11.10
N ASP A 89 -0.09 12.94 11.21
CA ASP A 89 -0.81 13.98 11.91
C ASP A 89 -0.91 13.56 13.37
N GLU A 90 -0.09 14.15 14.22
CA GLU A 90 -0.02 13.77 15.63
C GLU A 90 -1.28 14.18 16.41
N ASP A 91 -1.93 15.27 16.01
CA ASP A 91 -3.12 15.75 16.68
C ASP A 91 -4.30 14.80 16.49
N GLU A 92 -4.52 14.36 15.27
CA GLU A 92 -5.59 13.41 14.93
C GLU A 92 -5.13 11.96 15.08
N ASN A 93 -3.84 11.74 15.19
CA ASN A 93 -3.21 10.42 15.22
C ASN A 93 -3.62 9.57 14.02
N VAL A 94 -3.45 10.14 12.85
CA VAL A 94 -3.69 9.47 11.58
C VAL A 94 -2.49 9.65 10.67
N ILE A 95 -2.38 8.79 9.68
CA ILE A 95 -1.30 8.82 8.70
C ILE A 95 -1.89 9.17 7.34
N ASP A 96 -1.43 10.27 6.76
CA ASP A 96 -1.84 10.68 5.43
C ASP A 96 -0.88 10.15 4.41
N VAL A 97 -1.41 9.50 3.38
CA VAL A 97 -0.62 8.96 2.26
C VAL A 97 -1.06 9.63 0.98
N ARG A 98 -0.10 10.12 0.22
CA ARG A 98 -0.33 10.72 -1.09
C ARG A 98 0.55 10.00 -2.10
N ILE A 99 -0.05 9.59 -3.21
CA ILE A 99 0.64 8.86 -4.27
C ILE A 99 0.40 9.57 -5.58
N THR A 100 1.48 9.86 -6.32
CA THR A 100 1.41 10.51 -7.63
C THR A 100 2.04 9.62 -8.69
N SER A 101 1.54 9.76 -9.92
CA SER A 101 2.16 9.10 -11.07
C SER A 101 3.49 9.79 -11.42
N PRO A 102 4.36 9.15 -12.21
CA PRO A 102 5.67 9.73 -12.53
C PRO A 102 5.59 11.10 -13.21
N ASP A 103 4.56 11.34 -14.02
CA ASP A 103 4.37 12.62 -14.70
C ASP A 103 3.46 13.58 -13.93
N GLU A 104 3.05 13.19 -12.72
CA GLU A 104 2.19 13.97 -11.85
C GLU A 104 0.79 14.26 -12.43
N SER A 105 0.39 13.53 -13.45
CA SER A 105 -0.93 13.70 -14.06
C SER A 105 -2.04 13.03 -13.25
N ASP A 106 -1.68 12.03 -12.46
CA ASP A 106 -2.63 11.30 -11.61
C ASP A 106 -2.17 11.34 -10.16
N GLU A 107 -3.12 11.47 -9.25
CA GLU A 107 -2.84 11.54 -7.82
C GLU A 107 -3.95 10.88 -7.03
N THR A 108 -3.58 10.21 -5.96
CA THR A 108 -4.53 9.72 -4.97
C THR A 108 -4.03 10.02 -3.57
N SER A 109 -4.96 10.21 -2.65
CA SER A 109 -4.62 10.40 -1.24
C SER A 109 -5.63 9.67 -0.38
N PHE A 110 -5.16 9.18 0.75
CA PHE A 110 -6.00 8.51 1.72
C PHE A 110 -5.37 8.63 3.11
N THR A 111 -6.19 8.38 4.11
CA THR A 111 -5.81 8.54 5.51
C THR A 111 -5.96 7.19 6.21
N LEU A 112 -4.98 6.83 7.02
CA LEU A 112 -4.94 5.56 7.73
C LEU A 112 -4.91 5.80 9.24
N THR A 113 -5.61 4.94 9.98
CA THR A 113 -5.39 4.86 11.41
C THR A 113 -4.08 4.13 11.65
N PRO A 114 -3.43 4.30 12.83
CA PRO A 114 -2.19 3.56 13.12
C PRO A 114 -2.35 2.05 13.02
N GLU A 115 -3.51 1.53 13.40
CA GLU A 115 -3.78 0.09 13.30
C GLU A 115 -3.77 -0.40 11.87
N VAL A 116 -4.45 0.32 10.98
CA VAL A 116 -4.50 -0.03 9.57
C VAL A 116 -3.12 0.15 8.94
N ALA A 117 -2.41 1.22 9.29
CA ALA A 117 -1.06 1.46 8.77
C ALA A 117 -0.11 0.33 9.15
N GLY A 118 -0.18 -0.14 10.40
CA GLY A 118 0.65 -1.26 10.86
C GLY A 118 0.31 -2.55 10.13
N GLY A 119 -0.98 -2.82 9.95
CA GLY A 119 -1.43 -3.99 9.20
C GLY A 119 -1.01 -3.95 7.74
N LEU A 120 -1.14 -2.78 7.12
CA LEU A 120 -0.73 -2.59 5.73
C LEU A 120 0.78 -2.82 5.57
N ALA A 121 1.60 -2.30 6.51
CA ALA A 121 3.04 -2.51 6.47
C ALA A 121 3.39 -4.00 6.48
N ILE A 122 2.71 -4.79 7.31
CA ILE A 122 2.92 -6.23 7.38
C ILE A 122 2.47 -6.91 6.09
N ALA A 123 1.30 -6.53 5.58
CA ALA A 123 0.77 -7.09 4.34
C ALA A 123 1.69 -6.81 3.15
N ILE A 124 2.23 -5.60 3.06
CA ILE A 124 3.19 -5.23 2.03
C ILE A 124 4.46 -6.10 2.14
N THR A 125 4.98 -6.23 3.35
CA THR A 125 6.19 -7.03 3.58
C THR A 125 5.99 -8.47 3.11
N ARG A 126 4.84 -9.05 3.44
CA ARG A 126 4.49 -10.40 3.00
C ARG A 126 4.39 -10.51 1.48
N ALA A 127 3.76 -9.52 0.84
CA ALA A 127 3.62 -9.52 -0.61
C ALA A 127 4.97 -9.41 -1.31
N VAL A 128 5.85 -8.55 -0.80
CA VAL A 128 7.21 -8.36 -1.33
C VAL A 128 8.02 -9.65 -1.18
N GLU A 129 7.94 -10.31 -0.03
CA GLU A 129 8.64 -11.56 0.21
C GLU A 129 8.10 -12.69 -0.66
N ALA A 130 6.79 -12.76 -0.82
CA ALA A 130 6.16 -13.76 -1.68
C ALA A 130 6.55 -13.60 -3.16
N GLY A 131 6.92 -12.38 -3.57
CA GLY A 131 7.37 -12.11 -4.92
C GLY A 131 8.79 -12.56 -5.21
N ARG A 132 9.54 -13.03 -4.22
CA ARG A 132 10.91 -13.51 -4.42
C ARG A 132 10.93 -14.94 -4.92
N PRO A 133 11.88 -15.29 -5.80
CA PRO A 133 12.04 -16.69 -6.17
C PRO A 133 12.50 -17.50 -4.96
N PRO A 134 12.08 -18.77 -4.85
CA PRO A 134 12.54 -19.60 -3.73
C PRO A 134 14.04 -19.74 -3.75
N CYS A 135 14.64 -19.75 -2.56
CA CYS A 135 16.08 -19.95 -2.41
C CYS A 135 16.39 -21.41 -2.66
N PRO A 136 17.30 -21.76 -3.60
CA PRO A 136 17.64 -23.15 -3.89
C PRO A 136 18.23 -23.89 -2.69
N LEU A 137 18.85 -23.16 -1.77
CA LEU A 137 19.49 -23.76 -0.60
C LEU A 137 18.56 -23.79 0.62
N CYS A 138 17.55 -22.94 0.61
CA CYS A 138 16.63 -22.80 1.75
C CYS A 138 15.29 -23.49 1.53
N GLY A 139 15.08 -23.98 0.33
CA GLY A 139 13.81 -24.64 -0.04
C GLY A 139 12.76 -23.74 -0.60
#